data_06f91eff08da191d4c4466db437a21ef
#
_entry.id   06f91eff08da191d4c4466db437a21ef
#
_cell.length_a   1.000
_cell.length_b   1.000
_cell.length_c   1.000
_cell.angle_alpha   90.00
_cell.angle_beta   90.00
_cell.angle_gamma   90.00
#
_symmetry.space_group_name_H-M   'P 1'
#
loop_
_entity.id
_entity.type
_entity.pdbx_description
1 polymer ?
#
loop_
_entity_poly.entity_id
_entity_poly.type
_entity_poly.pdbx_seq_one_letter_code
_entity_poly.pdbx_strand_id
1 'polypeptide(L)'
;GSEMCIRDRGHSYRSEVRIRARGTGCPVCAGRAVLPEENSLAAKFPDLLSEWDTEKNSPLLPTQVMPGAHQKVWWRCPKGHSWQASVASRVTSNAGCPFCAGQKVLSGFNDLASLHPQLAEQWDRKKNGALTPEAVSAYSNRRVWWLCDRGHSFCAVIAHRVNRESDCPYCTNRKVLPGFNDLETKEPVIASQWHPTLNGSFTPQQVTPGSSRKAWWLCENGHAWKSVISSRTGKQRCGCPVCAGRPLSQCTAILAGQPEKPTH
;
A
#
# COMPACT_ATOMS: atom_id res chain seq x y z
N GLY A 1 -7.41 -56.80 28.36
CA GLY A 1 -8.62 -56.96 27.57
C GLY A 1 -9.18 -55.61 27.15
N SER A 2 -9.74 -55.53 25.95
CA SER A 2 -10.49 -54.38 25.48
C SER A 2 -11.98 -54.70 25.50
N GLU A 3 -12.77 -53.79 26.07
CA GLU A 3 -14.22 -53.95 26.16
C GLU A 3 -14.92 -52.94 25.28
N MET A 4 -16.12 -53.28 24.79
CA MET A 4 -16.99 -52.38 24.05
C MET A 4 -17.80 -51.56 25.05
N CYS A 5 -17.62 -50.24 25.05
CA CYS A 5 -18.30 -49.36 25.98
C CYS A 5 -19.42 -48.60 25.26
N ILE A 6 -20.60 -48.56 25.85
CA ILE A 6 -21.75 -47.77 25.41
C ILE A 6 -21.97 -46.65 26.42
N ARG A 7 -22.16 -45.43 25.93
CA ARG A 7 -22.48 -44.24 26.73
C ARG A 7 -23.90 -43.78 26.46
N ASP A 8 -24.39 -42.90 27.33
CA ASP A 8 -25.74 -42.33 27.35
C ASP A 8 -26.21 -41.71 26.01
N ARG A 9 -25.28 -41.49 25.07
CA ARG A 9 -25.57 -41.03 23.72
C ARG A 9 -25.48 -42.10 22.64
N GLY A 10 -25.42 -43.38 23.01
CA GLY A 10 -25.44 -44.53 22.09
C GLY A 10 -24.12 -44.84 21.38
N HIS A 11 -23.03 -44.13 21.65
CA HIS A 11 -21.75 -44.39 20.97
C HIS A 11 -21.09 -45.68 21.47
N SER A 12 -20.84 -46.63 20.55
CA SER A 12 -20.09 -47.85 20.80
C SER A 12 -18.64 -47.71 20.39
N TYR A 13 -17.69 -47.99 21.28
CA TYR A 13 -16.26 -47.86 20.99
C TYR A 13 -15.45 -48.88 21.82
N ARG A 14 -14.28 -49.25 21.27
CA ARG A 14 -13.34 -50.12 21.99
C ARG A 14 -12.35 -49.27 22.81
N SER A 15 -12.13 -49.66 24.05
CA SER A 15 -11.14 -49.02 24.92
C SER A 15 -10.48 -50.06 25.82
N GLU A 16 -9.21 -49.89 26.13
CA GLU A 16 -8.55 -50.67 27.18
C GLU A 16 -9.16 -50.37 28.54
N VAL A 17 -9.41 -51.35 29.34
CA VAL A 17 -9.98 -51.21 30.69
C VAL A 17 -9.15 -50.26 31.55
N ARG A 18 -7.82 -50.36 31.46
CA ARG A 18 -6.89 -49.45 32.17
C ARG A 18 -7.08 -47.98 31.83
N ILE A 19 -7.31 -47.67 30.54
CA ILE A 19 -7.51 -46.28 30.03
C ILE A 19 -8.87 -45.79 30.52
N ARG A 20 -9.87 -46.66 30.50
CA ARG A 20 -11.22 -46.35 31.00
C ARG A 20 -11.24 -46.06 32.50
N ALA A 21 -10.53 -46.86 33.29
CA ALA A 21 -10.41 -46.69 34.75
C ALA A 21 -9.75 -45.32 35.12
N ARG A 22 -8.95 -44.75 34.27
CA ARG A 22 -8.36 -43.40 34.43
C ARG A 22 -9.31 -42.25 34.07
N GLY A 23 -10.59 -42.52 33.89
CA GLY A 23 -11.59 -41.50 33.60
C GLY A 23 -11.64 -41.03 32.14
N THR A 24 -10.95 -41.70 31.24
CA THR A 24 -10.98 -41.32 29.82
C THR A 24 -12.36 -41.56 29.24
N GLY A 25 -13.04 -40.51 28.83
CA GLY A 25 -14.40 -40.54 28.28
C GLY A 25 -14.48 -41.14 26.87
N CYS A 26 -15.70 -41.16 26.32
CA CYS A 26 -15.96 -41.55 24.95
C CYS A 26 -15.13 -40.74 23.98
N PRO A 27 -14.35 -41.36 23.05
CA PRO A 27 -13.52 -40.64 22.08
C PRO A 27 -14.32 -39.77 21.11
N VAL A 28 -15.55 -40.16 20.78
CA VAL A 28 -16.45 -39.38 19.93
C VAL A 28 -16.94 -38.14 20.68
N CYS A 29 -17.48 -38.32 21.91
CA CYS A 29 -17.93 -37.20 22.73
C CYS A 29 -16.79 -36.21 23.09
N ALA A 30 -15.57 -36.76 23.21
CA ALA A 30 -14.36 -35.97 23.46
C ALA A 30 -13.71 -35.35 22.21
N GLY A 31 -14.32 -35.50 21.03
CA GLY A 31 -13.80 -34.99 19.77
C GLY A 31 -12.48 -35.62 19.33
N ARG A 32 -12.21 -36.86 19.70
CA ARG A 32 -10.99 -37.62 19.32
C ARG A 32 -11.22 -38.64 18.20
N ALA A 33 -12.48 -39.00 17.96
CA ALA A 33 -12.88 -39.89 16.87
C ALA A 33 -14.01 -39.28 16.06
N VAL A 34 -13.94 -39.43 14.74
CA VAL A 34 -14.97 -38.95 13.80
C VAL A 34 -16.04 -40.01 13.64
N LEU A 35 -17.31 -39.63 13.80
CA LEU A 35 -18.48 -40.35 13.32
C LEU A 35 -19.05 -39.56 12.13
N PRO A 36 -19.09 -40.17 10.93
CA PRO A 36 -19.47 -39.47 9.67
C PRO A 36 -20.79 -38.71 9.76
N GLU A 37 -21.81 -39.34 10.38
CA GLU A 37 -23.18 -38.82 10.46
C GLU A 37 -23.43 -37.83 11.63
N GLU A 38 -22.50 -37.76 12.62
CA GLU A 38 -22.79 -37.03 13.84
C GLU A 38 -21.88 -35.80 14.07
N ASN A 39 -20.56 -35.99 13.94
CA ASN A 39 -19.59 -34.96 14.35
C ASN A 39 -18.57 -34.63 13.27
N SER A 40 -18.75 -35.15 12.08
CA SER A 40 -17.90 -34.79 10.94
C SER A 40 -18.17 -33.35 10.46
N LEU A 41 -17.25 -32.83 9.64
CA LEU A 41 -17.43 -31.56 8.95
C LEU A 41 -18.71 -31.56 8.10
N ALA A 42 -18.96 -32.67 7.37
CA ALA A 42 -20.13 -32.83 6.54
C ALA A 42 -21.44 -32.75 7.32
N ALA A 43 -21.49 -33.39 8.48
CA ALA A 43 -22.69 -33.42 9.34
C ALA A 43 -22.97 -32.08 10.04
N LYS A 44 -21.92 -31.35 10.41
CA LYS A 44 -22.06 -30.11 11.22
C LYS A 44 -22.08 -28.84 10.39
N PHE A 45 -21.45 -28.86 9.21
CA PHE A 45 -21.29 -27.69 8.34
C PHE A 45 -21.55 -28.05 6.87
N PRO A 46 -22.77 -28.46 6.51
CA PRO A 46 -23.12 -28.88 5.15
C PRO A 46 -22.88 -27.76 4.11
N ASP A 47 -23.04 -26.50 4.48
CA ASP A 47 -22.83 -25.37 3.59
C ASP A 47 -21.37 -25.26 3.09
N LEU A 48 -20.40 -25.71 3.91
CA LEU A 48 -18.99 -25.69 3.52
C LEU A 48 -18.63 -26.79 2.52
N LEU A 49 -19.50 -27.77 2.29
CA LEU A 49 -19.24 -28.86 1.36
C LEU A 49 -19.17 -28.35 -0.09
N SER A 50 -19.90 -27.32 -0.42
CA SER A 50 -19.85 -26.67 -1.73
C SER A 50 -18.48 -26.07 -2.05
N GLU A 51 -17.71 -25.75 -1.03
CA GLU A 51 -16.34 -25.20 -1.14
C GLU A 51 -15.25 -26.26 -0.94
N TRP A 52 -15.60 -27.52 -0.67
CA TRP A 52 -14.62 -28.61 -0.53
C TRP A 52 -14.06 -29.00 -1.89
N ASP A 53 -12.75 -28.84 -2.10
CA ASP A 53 -12.09 -29.23 -3.36
C ASP A 53 -11.88 -30.76 -3.38
N THR A 54 -12.87 -31.50 -3.89
CA THR A 54 -12.87 -32.97 -3.91
C THR A 54 -11.71 -33.56 -4.69
N GLU A 55 -11.27 -32.91 -5.75
CA GLU A 55 -10.15 -33.40 -6.58
C GLU A 55 -8.84 -33.32 -5.83
N LYS A 56 -8.56 -32.14 -5.23
CA LYS A 56 -7.28 -31.88 -4.55
C LYS A 56 -7.19 -32.51 -3.17
N ASN A 57 -8.32 -32.83 -2.56
CA ASN A 57 -8.36 -33.50 -1.24
C ASN A 57 -8.41 -35.02 -1.37
N SER A 58 -8.66 -35.58 -2.57
CA SER A 58 -8.73 -37.05 -2.75
C SER A 58 -7.49 -37.76 -2.18
N PRO A 59 -7.65 -38.89 -1.43
CA PRO A 59 -8.91 -39.61 -1.14
C PRO A 59 -9.64 -39.11 0.12
N LEU A 60 -9.25 -38.00 0.76
CA LEU A 60 -9.86 -37.52 1.99
C LEU A 60 -11.26 -36.94 1.72
N LEU A 61 -12.24 -37.42 2.51
CA LEU A 61 -13.63 -36.97 2.44
C LEU A 61 -13.99 -36.06 3.63
N PRO A 62 -14.92 -35.10 3.46
CA PRO A 62 -15.36 -34.22 4.55
C PRO A 62 -16.10 -34.95 5.66
N THR A 63 -16.60 -36.16 5.41
CA THR A 63 -17.17 -37.08 6.41
C THR A 63 -16.12 -37.70 7.35
N GLN A 64 -14.85 -37.64 6.97
CA GLN A 64 -13.73 -38.20 7.74
C GLN A 64 -12.97 -37.13 8.55
N VAL A 65 -13.41 -35.90 8.52
CA VAL A 65 -12.70 -34.75 9.14
C VAL A 65 -13.60 -34.07 10.16
N MET A 66 -13.01 -33.72 11.31
CA MET A 66 -13.70 -32.97 12.37
C MET A 66 -13.68 -31.46 12.09
N PRO A 67 -14.73 -30.71 12.50
CA PRO A 67 -14.76 -29.25 12.35
C PRO A 67 -13.59 -28.53 13.04
N GLY A 68 -13.08 -29.08 14.16
CA GLY A 68 -11.92 -28.55 14.89
C GLY A 68 -10.56 -29.02 14.39
N ALA A 69 -10.47 -29.73 13.27
CA ALA A 69 -9.20 -30.27 12.77
C ALA A 69 -8.26 -29.16 12.30
N HIS A 70 -7.00 -29.18 12.80
CA HIS A 70 -5.94 -28.27 12.36
C HIS A 70 -5.31 -28.69 11.02
N GLN A 71 -5.72 -29.85 10.49
CA GLN A 71 -5.29 -30.33 9.19
C GLN A 71 -5.65 -29.31 8.11
N LYS A 72 -4.69 -28.96 7.23
CA LYS A 72 -4.92 -28.12 6.06
C LYS A 72 -5.49 -28.97 4.95
N VAL A 73 -6.57 -28.46 4.37
CA VAL A 73 -7.27 -29.07 3.22
C VAL A 73 -7.45 -28.02 2.12
N TRP A 74 -7.77 -28.46 0.94
CA TRP A 74 -8.05 -27.58 -0.18
C TRP A 74 -9.52 -27.17 -0.20
N TRP A 75 -9.73 -25.90 -0.41
CA TRP A 75 -11.04 -25.26 -0.58
C TRP A 75 -11.12 -24.65 -1.95
N ARG A 76 -12.30 -24.63 -2.56
CA ARG A 76 -12.58 -24.03 -3.86
C ARG A 76 -13.77 -23.08 -3.75
N CYS A 77 -13.60 -21.80 -4.04
CA CYS A 77 -14.72 -20.86 -4.02
C CYS A 77 -15.57 -20.94 -5.30
N PRO A 78 -16.79 -20.34 -5.31
CA PRO A 78 -17.65 -20.33 -6.51
C PRO A 78 -17.01 -19.72 -7.76
N LYS A 79 -15.98 -18.87 -7.60
CA LYS A 79 -15.20 -18.32 -8.73
C LYS A 79 -14.08 -19.24 -9.21
N GLY A 80 -13.96 -20.46 -8.68
CA GLY A 80 -12.97 -21.45 -9.08
C GLY A 80 -11.59 -21.32 -8.42
N HIS A 81 -11.36 -20.35 -7.53
CA HIS A 81 -10.07 -20.23 -6.85
C HIS A 81 -9.89 -21.33 -5.81
N SER A 82 -8.76 -22.03 -5.88
CA SER A 82 -8.40 -23.07 -4.90
C SER A 82 -7.34 -22.57 -3.94
N TRP A 83 -7.53 -22.84 -2.64
CA TRP A 83 -6.55 -22.48 -1.60
C TRP A 83 -6.52 -23.49 -0.46
N GLN A 84 -5.46 -23.47 0.32
CA GLN A 84 -5.32 -24.30 1.51
C GLN A 84 -5.64 -23.49 2.78
N ALA A 85 -6.50 -24.05 3.62
CA ALA A 85 -6.74 -23.57 4.98
C ALA A 85 -7.04 -24.74 5.90
N SER A 86 -6.79 -24.58 7.22
CA SER A 86 -7.20 -25.59 8.18
C SER A 86 -8.72 -25.64 8.30
N VAL A 87 -9.26 -26.83 8.55
CA VAL A 87 -10.71 -26.98 8.75
C VAL A 87 -11.18 -26.11 9.89
N ALA A 88 -10.46 -26.12 11.03
CA ALA A 88 -10.78 -25.29 12.18
C ALA A 88 -10.88 -23.81 11.85
N SER A 89 -9.93 -23.25 11.07
CA SER A 89 -9.97 -21.83 10.71
C SER A 89 -11.14 -21.48 9.77
N ARG A 90 -11.51 -22.39 8.86
CA ARG A 90 -12.69 -22.18 8.01
C ARG A 90 -13.98 -22.16 8.82
N VAL A 91 -14.11 -23.05 9.81
CA VAL A 91 -15.28 -23.16 10.67
C VAL A 91 -15.38 -21.98 11.65
N THR A 92 -14.27 -21.62 12.33
CA THR A 92 -14.32 -20.62 13.42
C THR A 92 -14.28 -19.18 12.93
N SER A 93 -13.47 -18.87 11.92
CA SER A 93 -13.31 -17.51 11.44
C SER A 93 -14.15 -17.17 10.21
N ASN A 94 -14.89 -18.13 9.67
CA ASN A 94 -15.63 -18.00 8.40
C ASN A 94 -14.79 -17.34 7.29
N ALA A 95 -13.46 -17.55 7.35
CA ALA A 95 -12.52 -16.91 6.43
C ALA A 95 -12.71 -17.47 5.01
N GLY A 96 -13.28 -16.70 4.14
CA GLY A 96 -13.51 -17.06 2.74
C GLY A 96 -12.23 -17.17 1.92
N CYS A 97 -12.40 -17.19 0.61
CA CYS A 97 -11.31 -17.25 -0.35
C CYS A 97 -10.35 -16.04 -0.19
N PRO A 98 -9.06 -16.25 0.10
CA PRO A 98 -8.09 -15.17 0.29
C PRO A 98 -7.83 -14.36 -0.97
N PHE A 99 -8.07 -14.93 -2.15
CA PHE A 99 -7.95 -14.22 -3.43
C PHE A 99 -9.13 -13.28 -3.65
N CYS A 100 -10.37 -13.75 -3.39
CA CYS A 100 -11.56 -12.91 -3.48
C CYS A 100 -11.55 -11.79 -2.42
N ALA A 101 -10.98 -12.06 -1.23
CA ALA A 101 -10.82 -11.06 -0.17
C ALA A 101 -9.62 -10.13 -0.38
N GLY A 102 -8.83 -10.28 -1.44
CA GLY A 102 -7.65 -9.45 -1.72
C GLY A 102 -6.46 -9.67 -0.76
N GLN A 103 -6.51 -10.69 0.10
CA GLN A 103 -5.44 -11.02 1.05
C GLN A 103 -4.23 -11.69 0.38
N LYS A 104 -4.47 -12.42 -0.72
CA LYS A 104 -3.43 -13.02 -1.56
C LYS A 104 -3.60 -12.58 -3.00
N VAL A 105 -2.48 -12.42 -3.69
CA VAL A 105 -2.46 -12.09 -5.11
C VAL A 105 -2.62 -13.36 -5.93
N LEU A 106 -3.47 -13.28 -6.93
CA LEU A 106 -3.63 -14.28 -7.99
C LEU A 106 -3.49 -13.58 -9.33
N SER A 107 -2.42 -13.89 -10.05
CA SER A 107 -2.17 -13.34 -11.39
C SER A 107 -3.33 -13.64 -12.34
N GLY A 108 -3.75 -12.66 -13.11
CA GLY A 108 -4.90 -12.74 -13.99
C GLY A 108 -6.25 -12.49 -13.30
N PHE A 109 -6.28 -12.21 -12.00
CA PHE A 109 -7.54 -11.99 -11.28
C PHE A 109 -7.57 -10.70 -10.43
N ASN A 110 -6.66 -10.57 -9.45
CA ASN A 110 -6.68 -9.45 -8.51
C ASN A 110 -5.32 -8.75 -8.38
N ASP A 111 -4.43 -9.01 -9.32
CA ASP A 111 -3.16 -8.33 -9.46
C ASP A 111 -3.33 -6.93 -10.09
N LEU A 112 -2.29 -6.10 -9.94
CA LEU A 112 -2.31 -4.73 -10.45
C LEU A 112 -2.42 -4.69 -11.98
N ALA A 113 -1.73 -5.58 -12.70
CA ALA A 113 -1.73 -5.58 -14.17
C ALA A 113 -3.11 -5.90 -14.73
N SER A 114 -3.83 -6.84 -14.10
CA SER A 114 -5.17 -7.26 -14.53
C SER A 114 -6.24 -6.20 -14.22
N LEU A 115 -6.15 -5.55 -13.05
CA LEU A 115 -7.16 -4.58 -12.62
C LEU A 115 -6.89 -3.16 -13.14
N HIS A 116 -5.63 -2.79 -13.31
CA HIS A 116 -5.20 -1.45 -13.72
C HIS A 116 -4.07 -1.51 -14.76
N PRO A 117 -4.33 -1.99 -15.99
CA PRO A 117 -3.30 -2.17 -17.02
C PRO A 117 -2.56 -0.87 -17.36
N GLN A 118 -3.25 0.26 -17.41
CA GLN A 118 -2.64 1.57 -17.66
C GLN A 118 -1.63 1.99 -16.58
N LEU A 119 -1.87 1.63 -15.32
CA LEU A 119 -0.90 1.84 -14.25
C LEU A 119 0.25 0.85 -14.32
N ALA A 120 0.00 -0.38 -14.77
CA ALA A 120 1.04 -1.37 -14.96
C ALA A 120 2.04 -0.99 -16.05
N GLU A 121 1.63 -0.25 -17.07
CA GLU A 121 2.52 0.34 -18.10
C GLU A 121 3.51 1.34 -17.50
N GLN A 122 3.10 2.05 -16.45
CA GLN A 122 3.95 2.99 -15.73
C GLN A 122 4.88 2.33 -14.70
N TRP A 123 5.00 1.02 -14.71
CA TRP A 123 5.88 0.29 -13.79
C TRP A 123 7.35 0.45 -14.17
N ASP A 124 8.18 1.00 -13.29
CA ASP A 124 9.62 1.09 -13.53
C ASP A 124 10.29 -0.27 -13.34
N ARG A 125 10.33 -1.07 -14.40
CA ARG A 125 10.89 -2.44 -14.39
C ARG A 125 12.36 -2.45 -13.96
N LYS A 126 13.14 -1.42 -14.28
CA LYS A 126 14.57 -1.35 -13.92
C LYS A 126 14.76 -1.20 -12.41
N LYS A 127 13.98 -0.31 -11.78
CA LYS A 127 14.12 -0.03 -10.34
C LYS A 127 13.37 -1.01 -9.44
N ASN A 128 12.33 -1.65 -9.92
CA ASN A 128 11.59 -2.67 -9.18
C ASN A 128 12.23 -4.06 -9.29
N GLY A 129 13.18 -4.26 -10.20
CA GLY A 129 13.90 -5.53 -10.37
C GLY A 129 12.96 -6.70 -10.71
N ALA A 130 13.03 -7.77 -9.91
CA ALA A 130 12.22 -8.97 -10.12
C ALA A 130 10.73 -8.79 -9.73
N LEU A 131 10.35 -7.69 -9.08
CA LEU A 131 8.96 -7.43 -8.72
C LEU A 131 8.20 -6.93 -9.93
N THR A 132 7.08 -7.62 -10.26
CA THR A 132 6.24 -7.29 -11.41
C THR A 132 4.83 -6.88 -11.00
N PRO A 133 4.07 -6.16 -11.86
CA PRO A 133 2.69 -5.77 -11.56
C PRO A 133 1.74 -6.95 -11.35
N GLU A 134 2.04 -8.11 -11.97
CA GLU A 134 1.27 -9.36 -11.84
C GLU A 134 1.48 -10.03 -10.47
N ALA A 135 2.55 -9.66 -9.77
CA ALA A 135 2.90 -10.22 -8.46
C ALA A 135 2.39 -9.39 -7.28
N VAL A 136 1.70 -8.29 -7.52
CA VAL A 136 1.22 -7.37 -6.48
C VAL A 136 -0.27 -7.08 -6.61
N SER A 137 -0.96 -6.94 -5.47
CA SER A 137 -2.35 -6.50 -5.44
C SER A 137 -2.44 -5.00 -5.71
N ALA A 138 -3.48 -4.58 -6.42
CA ALA A 138 -3.84 -3.18 -6.66
C ALA A 138 -4.04 -2.37 -5.37
N TYR A 139 -4.42 -3.03 -4.28
CA TYR A 139 -4.65 -2.40 -2.97
C TYR A 139 -3.50 -2.56 -1.98
N SER A 140 -2.32 -2.97 -2.49
CA SER A 140 -1.12 -3.14 -1.67
C SER A 140 -0.58 -1.80 -1.15
N ASN A 141 -0.23 -1.76 0.15
CA ASN A 141 0.48 -0.62 0.75
C ASN A 141 1.98 -0.61 0.43
N ARG A 142 2.45 -1.50 -0.45
CA ARG A 142 3.85 -1.56 -0.84
C ARG A 142 4.24 -0.33 -1.65
N ARG A 143 5.42 0.22 -1.36
CA ARG A 143 6.03 1.28 -2.16
C ARG A 143 6.82 0.66 -3.30
N VAL A 144 6.59 1.17 -4.51
CA VAL A 144 7.26 0.73 -5.73
C VAL A 144 7.67 1.93 -6.57
N TRP A 145 8.52 1.68 -7.56
CA TRP A 145 8.95 2.70 -8.51
C TRP A 145 8.03 2.73 -9.73
N TRP A 146 7.68 3.92 -10.11
CA TRP A 146 6.85 4.22 -11.27
C TRP A 146 7.63 5.06 -12.27
N LEU A 147 7.35 4.87 -13.54
CA LEU A 147 7.92 5.63 -14.66
C LEU A 147 6.77 6.31 -15.41
N CYS A 148 6.69 7.64 -15.38
CA CYS A 148 5.64 8.33 -16.14
C CYS A 148 6.02 8.47 -17.62
N ASP A 149 5.06 8.85 -18.47
CA ASP A 149 5.21 8.99 -19.92
C ASP A 149 6.30 9.99 -20.32
N ARG A 150 6.68 10.92 -19.42
CA ARG A 150 7.79 11.86 -19.60
C ARG A 150 9.15 11.33 -19.12
N GLY A 151 9.23 10.05 -18.73
CA GLY A 151 10.46 9.41 -18.29
C GLY A 151 10.87 9.71 -16.85
N HIS A 152 10.02 10.35 -16.01
CA HIS A 152 10.37 10.58 -14.61
C HIS A 152 10.10 9.33 -13.78
N SER A 153 11.15 8.85 -13.11
CA SER A 153 11.06 7.73 -12.17
C SER A 153 10.81 8.26 -10.76
N PHE A 154 9.76 7.76 -10.09
CA PHE A 154 9.38 8.18 -8.74
C PHE A 154 8.83 7.03 -7.92
N CYS A 155 8.93 7.11 -6.60
CA CYS A 155 8.47 6.09 -5.66
C CYS A 155 7.12 6.49 -5.05
N ALA A 156 6.12 5.60 -5.15
CA ALA A 156 4.80 5.79 -4.55
C ALA A 156 4.17 4.47 -4.12
N VAL A 157 3.22 4.53 -3.17
CA VAL A 157 2.43 3.38 -2.71
C VAL A 157 1.44 2.96 -3.79
N ILE A 158 1.31 1.65 -4.04
CA ILE A 158 0.42 1.11 -5.07
C ILE A 158 -1.03 1.56 -4.82
N ALA A 159 -1.58 1.31 -3.64
CA ALA A 159 -2.95 1.68 -3.30
C ALA A 159 -3.21 3.19 -3.42
N HIS A 160 -2.21 4.05 -3.18
CA HIS A 160 -2.38 5.49 -3.35
C HIS A 160 -2.44 5.90 -4.82
N ARG A 161 -1.74 5.18 -5.69
CA ARG A 161 -1.82 5.39 -7.14
C ARG A 161 -3.20 4.98 -7.67
N VAL A 162 -3.70 3.83 -7.23
CA VAL A 162 -5.00 3.29 -7.64
C VAL A 162 -6.16 4.16 -7.13
N ASN A 163 -6.17 4.49 -5.84
CA ASN A 163 -7.33 5.14 -5.20
C ASN A 163 -7.39 6.67 -5.40
N ARG A 164 -6.25 7.32 -5.69
CA ARG A 164 -6.15 8.78 -5.70
C ARG A 164 -5.74 9.35 -7.05
N GLU A 165 -5.60 8.50 -8.07
CA GLU A 165 -5.09 8.90 -9.38
C GLU A 165 -3.89 9.85 -9.27
N SER A 166 -3.00 9.55 -8.30
CA SER A 166 -1.88 10.43 -7.97
C SER A 166 -0.82 10.36 -9.06
N ASP A 167 -0.77 11.38 -9.90
CA ASP A 167 0.19 11.51 -10.98
C ASP A 167 1.63 11.71 -10.51
N CYS A 168 2.55 11.69 -11.47
CA CYS A 168 3.96 11.96 -11.26
C CYS A 168 4.15 13.28 -10.48
N PRO A 169 4.83 13.24 -9.31
CA PRO A 169 5.00 14.42 -8.46
C PRO A 169 5.83 15.54 -9.12
N TYR A 170 6.62 15.20 -10.09
CA TYR A 170 7.41 16.17 -10.86
C TYR A 170 6.54 16.85 -11.93
N CYS A 171 5.74 16.09 -12.67
CA CYS A 171 4.82 16.63 -13.68
C CYS A 171 3.73 17.52 -13.04
N THR A 172 3.31 17.22 -11.82
CA THR A 172 2.32 18.00 -11.07
C THR A 172 2.92 19.08 -10.17
N ASN A 173 4.23 19.34 -10.29
CA ASN A 173 4.97 20.36 -9.51
C ASN A 173 4.91 20.16 -7.99
N ARG A 174 4.52 18.97 -7.49
CA ARG A 174 4.53 18.63 -6.05
C ARG A 174 5.93 18.39 -5.52
N LYS A 175 6.86 18.00 -6.39
CA LYS A 175 8.29 17.88 -6.10
C LYS A 175 9.10 18.56 -7.19
N VAL A 176 10.21 19.17 -6.78
CA VAL A 176 11.17 19.74 -7.73
C VAL A 176 12.04 18.65 -8.33
N LEU A 177 12.32 18.78 -9.61
CA LEU A 177 13.31 18.00 -10.35
C LEU A 177 14.20 19.00 -11.13
N PRO A 178 15.47 19.18 -10.73
CA PRO A 178 16.40 20.07 -11.43
C PRO A 178 16.50 19.74 -12.92
N GLY A 179 16.51 20.77 -13.75
CA GLY A 179 16.50 20.62 -15.21
C GLY A 179 15.14 20.31 -15.83
N PHE A 180 14.07 20.21 -15.03
CA PHE A 180 12.73 19.96 -15.56
C PHE A 180 11.67 20.98 -15.13
N ASN A 181 11.42 21.08 -13.81
CA ASN A 181 10.34 21.94 -13.29
C ASN A 181 10.83 22.91 -12.20
N ASP A 182 12.14 23.04 -12.05
CA ASP A 182 12.74 24.00 -11.16
C ASP A 182 12.62 25.44 -11.70
N LEU A 183 12.85 26.41 -10.80
CA LEU A 183 12.71 27.81 -11.11
C LEU A 183 13.71 28.27 -12.20
N GLU A 184 14.95 27.79 -12.15
CA GLU A 184 15.98 28.17 -13.11
C GLU A 184 15.61 27.73 -14.52
N THR A 185 15.11 26.49 -14.66
CA THR A 185 14.71 25.92 -15.95
C THR A 185 13.42 26.56 -16.50
N LYS A 186 12.46 26.88 -15.63
CA LYS A 186 11.13 27.37 -16.07
C LYS A 186 11.04 28.88 -16.21
N GLU A 187 11.76 29.60 -15.37
CA GLU A 187 11.72 31.07 -15.30
C GLU A 187 13.15 31.63 -15.20
N PRO A 188 14.02 31.43 -16.23
CA PRO A 188 15.43 31.80 -16.18
C PRO A 188 15.66 33.29 -15.93
N VAL A 189 14.82 34.16 -16.48
CA VAL A 189 14.89 35.61 -16.26
C VAL A 189 14.60 35.98 -14.81
N ILE A 190 13.68 35.30 -14.16
CA ILE A 190 13.40 35.53 -12.73
C ILE A 190 14.51 34.92 -11.88
N ALA A 191 14.99 33.74 -12.27
CA ALA A 191 16.06 33.04 -11.55
C ALA A 191 17.39 33.85 -11.61
N SER A 192 17.68 34.59 -12.66
CA SER A 192 18.87 35.45 -12.74
C SER A 192 18.87 36.60 -11.70
N GLN A 193 17.71 36.95 -11.18
CA GLN A 193 17.55 37.91 -10.08
C GLN A 193 17.66 37.25 -8.68
N TRP A 194 18.04 36.00 -8.60
CA TRP A 194 18.29 35.32 -7.31
C TRP A 194 19.50 35.93 -6.62
N HIS A 195 19.33 36.36 -5.36
CA HIS A 195 20.44 37.02 -4.68
C HIS A 195 21.60 36.03 -4.46
N PRO A 196 22.84 36.37 -4.87
CA PRO A 196 23.95 35.43 -4.91
C PRO A 196 24.39 34.91 -3.55
N THR A 197 24.22 35.69 -2.47
CA THR A 197 24.74 35.37 -1.13
C THR A 197 23.66 35.24 -0.05
N LEU A 198 22.60 36.05 -0.07
CA LEU A 198 21.61 36.12 1.01
C LEU A 198 20.71 34.90 1.10
N ASN A 199 20.71 34.03 0.12
CA ASN A 199 19.98 32.76 0.13
C ASN A 199 20.82 31.60 0.69
N GLY A 200 22.10 31.79 1.01
CA GLY A 200 23.00 30.75 1.47
C GLY A 200 23.11 29.62 0.44
N SER A 201 22.92 28.38 0.87
CA SER A 201 22.93 27.18 0.00
C SER A 201 21.60 26.95 -0.76
N PHE A 202 20.61 27.80 -0.58
CA PHE A 202 19.31 27.68 -1.24
C PHE A 202 19.38 28.26 -2.65
N THR A 203 19.13 27.41 -3.66
CA THR A 203 19.28 27.74 -5.09
C THR A 203 17.96 27.66 -5.86
N PRO A 204 17.85 28.34 -7.04
CA PRO A 204 16.66 28.26 -7.88
C PRO A 204 16.34 26.85 -8.38
N GLN A 205 17.33 25.98 -8.49
CA GLN A 205 17.17 24.57 -8.90
C GLN A 205 16.47 23.71 -7.84
N GLN A 206 16.37 24.19 -6.60
CA GLN A 206 15.76 23.46 -5.48
C GLN A 206 14.28 23.79 -5.27
N VAL A 207 13.69 24.61 -6.13
CA VAL A 207 12.30 25.05 -6.00
C VAL A 207 11.57 25.07 -7.32
N THR A 208 10.26 24.86 -7.27
CA THR A 208 9.39 25.09 -8.42
C THR A 208 8.92 26.55 -8.45
N PRO A 209 8.53 27.09 -9.61
CA PRO A 209 7.98 28.45 -9.72
C PRO A 209 6.79 28.72 -8.80
N GLY A 210 5.93 27.72 -8.56
CA GLY A 210 4.76 27.83 -7.67
C GLY A 210 5.06 27.73 -6.18
N SER A 211 6.34 27.72 -5.77
CA SER A 211 6.72 27.56 -4.36
C SER A 211 6.28 28.74 -3.47
N SER A 212 5.71 28.42 -2.32
CA SER A 212 5.37 29.41 -1.28
C SER A 212 6.57 29.82 -0.42
N ARG A 213 7.77 29.29 -0.67
CA ARG A 213 9.00 29.66 0.05
C ARG A 213 9.39 31.09 -0.30
N LYS A 214 9.98 31.79 0.67
CA LYS A 214 10.56 33.13 0.46
C LYS A 214 12.03 33.01 0.09
N ALA A 215 12.46 33.84 -0.88
CA ALA A 215 13.86 33.98 -1.27
C ALA A 215 14.26 35.45 -1.31
N TRP A 216 15.55 35.71 -1.24
CA TRP A 216 16.13 37.02 -1.53
C TRP A 216 16.37 37.18 -3.01
N TRP A 217 16.04 38.37 -3.52
CA TRP A 217 16.16 38.75 -4.92
C TRP A 217 17.03 39.98 -5.04
N LEU A 218 17.69 40.14 -6.16
CA LEU A 218 18.51 41.31 -6.52
C LEU A 218 18.06 41.81 -7.89
N CYS A 219 17.67 43.10 -7.99
CA CYS A 219 17.34 43.68 -9.31
C CYS A 219 18.59 44.32 -9.94
N GLU A 220 18.47 44.68 -11.20
CA GLU A 220 19.54 45.33 -11.98
C GLU A 220 20.00 46.66 -11.38
N ASN A 221 19.14 47.37 -10.62
CA ASN A 221 19.46 48.60 -9.90
C ASN A 221 20.12 48.35 -8.53
N GLY A 222 20.50 47.12 -8.18
CA GLY A 222 21.19 46.77 -6.95
C GLY A 222 20.29 46.68 -5.71
N HIS A 223 18.97 46.76 -5.85
CA HIS A 223 18.08 46.60 -4.67
C HIS A 223 17.89 45.13 -4.35
N ALA A 224 18.14 44.80 -3.08
CA ALA A 224 17.89 43.48 -2.53
C ALA A 224 16.56 43.46 -1.73
N TRP A 225 15.71 42.48 -1.97
CA TRP A 225 14.45 42.31 -1.21
C TRP A 225 14.08 40.82 -1.04
N LYS A 226 13.27 40.55 -0.04
CA LYS A 226 12.77 39.21 0.23
C LYS A 226 11.31 39.07 -0.20
N SER A 227 11.01 38.07 -1.01
CA SER A 227 9.64 37.83 -1.52
C SER A 227 9.37 36.37 -1.71
N VAL A 228 8.08 35.98 -1.68
CA VAL A 228 7.63 34.64 -2.00
C VAL A 228 7.87 34.34 -3.48
N ILE A 229 8.37 33.13 -3.79
CA ILE A 229 8.71 32.73 -5.17
C ILE A 229 7.47 32.77 -6.06
N SER A 230 6.35 32.21 -5.63
CA SER A 230 5.11 32.21 -6.40
C SER A 230 4.54 33.59 -6.70
N SER A 231 4.84 34.60 -5.87
CA SER A 231 4.44 36.00 -6.15
C SER A 231 5.23 36.60 -7.31
N ARG A 232 6.45 36.12 -7.52
CA ARG A 232 7.32 36.56 -8.62
C ARG A 232 6.95 35.92 -9.96
N THR A 233 6.53 34.64 -9.90
CA THR A 233 6.30 33.81 -11.09
C THR A 233 4.82 33.68 -11.48
N GLY A 234 3.92 33.99 -10.54
CA GLY A 234 2.48 33.93 -10.74
C GLY A 234 1.94 35.06 -11.65
N LYS A 235 0.63 35.13 -11.80
CA LYS A 235 -0.07 36.08 -12.66
C LYS A 235 0.33 37.56 -12.42
N GLN A 236 0.63 37.93 -11.17
CA GLN A 236 0.95 39.29 -10.75
C GLN A 236 2.41 39.67 -11.06
N ARG A 237 3.31 38.72 -11.26
CA ARG A 237 4.75 38.93 -11.52
C ARG A 237 5.35 40.12 -10.77
N CYS A 238 5.19 40.13 -9.43
CA CYS A 238 5.66 41.22 -8.57
C CYS A 238 7.16 41.49 -8.77
N GLY A 239 7.54 42.67 -9.24
CA GLY A 239 8.92 43.11 -9.39
C GLY A 239 9.56 43.62 -8.12
N CYS A 240 10.69 44.35 -8.25
CA CYS A 240 11.33 45.02 -7.13
C CYS A 240 10.40 46.11 -6.56
N PRO A 241 10.10 46.06 -5.23
CA PRO A 241 9.20 47.04 -4.62
C PRO A 241 9.78 48.45 -4.61
N VAL A 242 11.11 48.58 -4.50
CA VAL A 242 11.80 49.89 -4.51
C VAL A 242 11.66 50.52 -5.91
N CYS A 243 11.93 49.78 -6.97
CA CYS A 243 11.75 50.27 -8.33
C CYS A 243 10.28 50.61 -8.66
N ALA A 244 9.33 49.96 -7.98
CA ALA A 244 7.90 50.23 -8.10
C ALA A 244 7.40 51.38 -7.19
N GLY A 245 8.29 52.14 -6.57
CA GLY A 245 7.95 53.30 -5.71
C GLY A 245 7.22 52.94 -4.41
N ARG A 246 7.29 51.69 -3.94
CA ARG A 246 6.67 51.26 -2.68
C ARG A 246 7.56 51.65 -1.47
N PRO A 247 7.01 52.19 -0.39
CA PRO A 247 7.80 52.56 0.78
C PRO A 247 8.50 51.33 1.40
N LEU A 248 9.78 51.52 1.77
CA LEU A 248 10.66 50.51 2.35
C LEU A 248 10.10 49.88 3.66
N SER A 249 9.24 50.60 4.35
CA SER A 249 8.58 50.14 5.61
C SER A 249 7.64 48.93 5.37
N GLN A 250 7.22 48.65 4.14
CA GLN A 250 6.38 47.53 3.79
C GLN A 250 7.15 46.35 3.14
N CYS A 251 8.47 46.51 2.95
CA CYS A 251 9.31 45.53 2.27
C CYS A 251 10.56 45.30 3.10
N THR A 252 10.95 44.06 3.31
CA THR A 252 12.28 43.70 3.81
C THR A 252 13.29 43.91 2.66
N ALA A 253 13.53 45.18 2.28
CA ALA A 253 14.49 45.53 1.23
C ALA A 253 15.76 46.07 1.88
N ILE A 254 16.90 45.59 1.44
CA ILE A 254 18.24 46.07 1.82
C ILE A 254 18.84 46.75 0.58
N LEU A 255 19.32 47.96 0.72
CA LEU A 255 20.10 48.58 -0.31
C LEU A 255 21.49 47.93 -0.35
N ALA A 256 21.97 47.57 -1.53
CA ALA A 256 23.30 46.99 -1.68
C ALA A 256 24.34 47.96 -1.16
N GLY A 257 25.06 47.64 -0.08
CA GLY A 257 26.12 48.45 0.50
C GLY A 257 25.84 49.05 1.89
N GLN A 258 24.63 48.84 2.48
CA GLN A 258 24.43 49.21 3.87
C GLN A 258 24.61 48.00 4.80
N PRO A 259 25.45 48.04 5.87
CA PRO A 259 25.56 46.98 6.84
C PRO A 259 24.25 46.86 7.62
N GLU A 260 23.85 45.61 7.91
CA GLU A 260 22.69 45.30 8.75
C GLU A 260 22.83 46.06 10.11
N LYS A 261 21.81 46.80 10.48
CA LYS A 261 21.73 47.33 11.88
C LYS A 261 21.48 46.11 12.79
N PRO A 262 22.27 45.92 13.84
CA PRO A 262 22.01 44.87 14.83
C PRO A 262 20.64 45.11 15.47
N THR A 263 19.79 44.12 15.39
CA THR A 263 18.52 44.04 16.13
C THR A 263 18.86 43.88 17.61
N HIS A 264 18.51 44.88 18.42
CA HIS A 264 18.45 44.79 19.88
C HIS A 264 17.27 43.95 20.31
#